data_13d9ed958d1dac1cdfbdaf6782d22e25
#
_entry.id   13d9ed958d1dac1cdfbdaf6782d22e25
#
_cell.length_a   1.000
_cell.length_b   1.000
_cell.length_c   1.000
_cell.angle_alpha   90.00
_cell.angle_beta   90.00
_cell.angle_gamma   90.00
#
_symmetry.space_group_name_H-M   'P 1'
#
loop_
_entity.id
_entity.type
_entity.pdbx_description
1 polymer ?
#
loop_
_entity_poly.entity_id
_entity_poly.type
_entity_poly.pdbx_seq_one_letter_code
_entity_poly.pdbx_strand_id
1 'polypeptide(L)'
;MTNIDFTNEESVNYILNYSQMLINEMAKTKTERNDCYKTEQAIILAAMISYYGFENLDTVYKAFEKTYFSDEIKPLDSKDKNGFIDAYCNVKVSNSLKNLKSLKIDRTIYFGVKPLNESQKIKTLVHETNHIVNSMISPIFKRSNFLVFRNGMAINSLDSRYSESVFLEEAVNELQAIEIFDIIGSFKNFSIKNSSIAQEVQKINPNIVIPAYQNLVTSLKPLYMNQEFNYILKNKRLTGDLKEIREHFDDKVGVPNAFQDLSKEMDNLRSNPSYSTKQRVMNKVYQYTKRRNY
;
A
#
# COMPACT_ATOMS: atom_id res chain seq x y z
N MET A 1 22.07 -1.26 -14.49
CA MET A 1 21.72 -2.31 -13.52
C MET A 1 20.95 -3.37 -14.28
N THR A 2 21.39 -4.62 -14.18
CA THR A 2 20.73 -5.75 -14.86
C THR A 2 19.32 -5.92 -14.28
N ASN A 3 18.31 -5.96 -15.14
CA ASN A 3 16.97 -6.38 -14.74
C ASN A 3 17.08 -7.77 -14.11
N ILE A 4 16.77 -7.87 -12.83
CA ILE A 4 16.73 -9.17 -12.15
C ILE A 4 15.49 -9.88 -12.70
N ASP A 5 15.74 -11.02 -13.36
CA ASP A 5 14.67 -11.88 -13.83
C ASP A 5 14.14 -12.72 -12.66
N PHE A 6 13.02 -12.32 -12.09
CA PHE A 6 12.37 -13.02 -10.97
C PHE A 6 11.65 -14.30 -11.40
N THR A 7 11.85 -14.77 -12.63
CA THR A 7 11.27 -16.01 -13.13
C THR A 7 12.17 -17.23 -12.91
N ASN A 8 13.42 -17.03 -12.46
CA ASN A 8 14.36 -18.11 -12.21
C ASN A 8 14.69 -18.27 -10.71
N GLU A 9 15.04 -19.49 -10.34
CA GLU A 9 15.29 -19.89 -8.94
C GLU A 9 16.47 -19.13 -8.30
N GLU A 10 17.51 -18.85 -9.07
CA GLU A 10 18.69 -18.16 -8.55
C GLU A 10 18.37 -16.71 -8.16
N SER A 11 17.66 -15.99 -9.01
CA SER A 11 17.23 -14.62 -8.76
C SER A 11 16.26 -14.54 -7.56
N VAL A 12 15.34 -15.50 -7.46
CA VAL A 12 14.41 -15.58 -6.30
C VAL A 12 15.18 -15.83 -5.01
N ASN A 13 16.10 -16.78 -4.99
CA ASN A 13 16.95 -17.05 -3.83
C ASN A 13 17.84 -15.84 -3.48
N TYR A 14 18.38 -15.16 -4.48
CA TYR A 14 19.16 -13.95 -4.27
C TYR A 14 18.34 -12.85 -3.57
N ILE A 15 17.18 -12.50 -4.10
CA ILE A 15 16.38 -11.40 -3.54
C ILE A 15 15.85 -11.73 -2.14
N LEU A 16 15.45 -12.97 -1.88
CA LEU A 16 14.99 -13.42 -0.57
C LEU A 16 16.12 -13.34 0.48
N ASN A 17 17.31 -13.84 0.14
CA ASN A 17 18.46 -13.77 1.05
C ASN A 17 18.95 -12.34 1.26
N TYR A 18 18.96 -11.53 0.22
CA TYR A 18 19.30 -10.11 0.29
C TYR A 18 18.32 -9.34 1.18
N SER A 19 17.02 -9.58 1.01
CA SER A 19 15.99 -8.97 1.85
C SER A 19 16.12 -9.40 3.31
N GLN A 20 16.42 -10.68 3.60
CA GLN A 20 16.68 -11.15 4.96
C GLN A 20 17.89 -10.45 5.59
N MET A 21 18.96 -10.27 4.80
CA MET A 21 20.14 -9.54 5.27
C MET A 21 19.77 -8.08 5.63
N LEU A 22 19.02 -7.38 4.76
CA LEU A 22 18.57 -6.02 5.02
C LEU A 22 17.70 -5.91 6.27
N ILE A 23 16.74 -6.82 6.47
CA ILE A 23 15.90 -6.84 7.68
C ILE A 23 16.75 -7.08 8.93
N ASN A 24 17.73 -7.97 8.87
CA ASN A 24 18.64 -8.22 10.00
C ASN A 24 19.49 -6.99 10.33
N GLU A 25 19.95 -6.23 9.33
CA GLU A 25 20.67 -4.96 9.55
C GLU A 25 19.76 -3.90 10.19
N MET A 26 18.54 -3.74 9.69
CA MET A 26 17.55 -2.81 10.28
C MET A 26 17.24 -3.18 11.74
N ALA A 27 17.16 -4.47 12.07
CA ALA A 27 16.88 -4.93 13.42
C ALA A 27 17.95 -4.50 14.44
N LYS A 28 19.20 -4.28 14.00
CA LYS A 28 20.29 -3.79 14.88
C LYS A 28 20.06 -2.33 15.30
N THR A 29 19.34 -1.56 14.51
CA THR A 29 19.03 -0.14 14.78
C THR A 29 17.70 0.08 15.45
N LYS A 30 16.77 -0.91 15.34
CA LYS A 30 15.43 -0.87 15.91
C LYS A 30 15.39 -1.45 17.34
N THR A 31 16.20 -0.92 18.24
CA THR A 31 16.35 -1.48 19.61
C THR A 31 15.30 -0.96 20.60
N GLU A 32 14.60 0.14 20.24
CA GLU A 32 13.69 0.81 21.19
C GLU A 32 12.30 0.16 21.30
N ARG A 33 11.95 -0.75 20.39
CA ARG A 33 10.63 -1.38 20.32
C ARG A 33 10.71 -2.83 19.86
N ASN A 34 9.71 -3.60 20.26
CA ASN A 34 9.53 -4.96 19.75
C ASN A 34 9.22 -4.90 18.25
N ASP A 35 10.11 -5.43 17.42
CA ASP A 35 9.94 -5.59 15.98
C ASP A 35 9.86 -7.08 15.66
N CYS A 36 8.65 -7.54 15.38
CA CYS A 36 8.30 -8.93 15.14
C CYS A 36 8.30 -9.29 13.66
N TYR A 37 8.03 -10.56 13.33
CA TYR A 37 7.79 -11.02 11.96
C TYR A 37 8.96 -10.81 10.99
N LYS A 38 10.21 -11.01 11.44
CA LYS A 38 11.41 -10.71 10.62
C LYS A 38 11.50 -11.52 9.33
N THR A 39 11.08 -12.79 9.37
CA THR A 39 11.06 -13.66 8.18
C THR A 39 9.98 -13.19 7.21
N GLU A 40 8.79 -12.88 7.71
CA GLU A 40 7.68 -12.34 6.92
C GLU A 40 8.03 -10.97 6.35
N GLN A 41 8.67 -10.09 7.13
CA GLN A 41 9.21 -8.82 6.64
C GLN A 41 10.18 -9.02 5.46
N ALA A 42 11.07 -10.00 5.53
CA ALA A 42 12.02 -10.29 4.45
C ALA A 42 11.29 -10.79 3.20
N ILE A 43 10.29 -11.65 3.34
CA ILE A 43 9.46 -12.13 2.22
C ILE A 43 8.70 -10.97 1.58
N ILE A 44 8.08 -10.10 2.39
CA ILE A 44 7.34 -8.93 1.89
C ILE A 44 8.28 -7.94 1.21
N LEU A 45 9.44 -7.67 1.80
CA LEU A 45 10.45 -6.80 1.20
C LEU A 45 10.92 -7.33 -0.16
N ALA A 46 11.21 -8.63 -0.26
CA ALA A 46 11.60 -9.27 -1.52
C ALA A 46 10.50 -9.13 -2.58
N ALA A 47 9.24 -9.37 -2.23
CA ALA A 47 8.12 -9.21 -3.14
C ALA A 47 7.90 -7.76 -3.56
N MET A 48 8.07 -6.79 -2.65
CA MET A 48 7.95 -5.37 -2.98
C MET A 48 9.09 -4.87 -3.87
N ILE A 49 10.32 -5.35 -3.67
CA ILE A 49 11.43 -5.06 -4.58
C ILE A 49 11.16 -5.67 -5.96
N SER A 50 10.63 -6.90 -6.01
CA SER A 50 10.23 -7.53 -7.27
C SER A 50 9.10 -6.77 -7.98
N TYR A 51 8.16 -6.22 -7.21
CA TYR A 51 7.02 -5.48 -7.72
C TYR A 51 7.41 -4.08 -8.21
N TYR A 52 8.11 -3.29 -7.40
CA TYR A 52 8.46 -1.90 -7.69
C TYR A 52 9.71 -1.73 -8.55
N GLY A 53 10.52 -2.77 -8.68
CA GLY A 53 11.83 -2.74 -9.34
C GLY A 53 12.97 -2.40 -8.38
N PHE A 54 14.13 -2.93 -8.73
CA PHE A 54 15.34 -2.74 -7.91
C PHE A 54 15.84 -1.28 -7.89
N GLU A 55 15.47 -0.49 -8.88
CA GLU A 55 15.74 0.95 -8.94
C GLU A 55 15.02 1.73 -7.84
N ASN A 56 13.95 1.18 -7.29
CA ASN A 56 13.17 1.76 -6.18
C ASN A 56 13.54 1.18 -4.81
N LEU A 57 14.59 0.35 -4.72
CA LEU A 57 15.02 -0.31 -3.50
C LEU A 57 15.18 0.66 -2.33
N ASP A 58 15.81 1.81 -2.54
CA ASP A 58 16.06 2.80 -1.48
C ASP A 58 14.74 3.32 -0.87
N THR A 59 13.74 3.57 -1.68
CA THR A 59 12.42 4.02 -1.22
C THR A 59 11.72 2.93 -0.42
N VAL A 60 11.71 1.71 -0.92
CA VAL A 60 11.10 0.55 -0.25
C VAL A 60 11.83 0.26 1.06
N TYR A 61 13.17 0.23 1.04
CA TYR A 61 14.01 0.01 2.21
C TYR A 61 13.73 1.03 3.32
N LYS A 62 13.72 2.33 3.00
CA LYS A 62 13.44 3.40 3.96
C LYS A 62 12.07 3.30 4.60
N ALA A 63 11.08 2.74 3.88
CA ALA A 63 9.77 2.49 4.45
C ALA A 63 9.82 1.42 5.56
N PHE A 64 10.53 0.32 5.32
CA PHE A 64 10.75 -0.74 6.31
C PHE A 64 11.59 -0.27 7.49
N GLU A 65 12.67 0.47 7.24
CA GLU A 65 13.56 1.01 8.28
C GLU A 65 12.80 1.82 9.33
N LYS A 66 11.78 2.56 8.91
CA LYS A 66 10.97 3.44 9.78
C LYS A 66 9.67 2.82 10.28
N THR A 67 9.49 1.51 10.08
CA THR A 67 8.25 0.80 10.44
C THR A 67 8.53 -0.34 11.40
N TYR A 68 7.75 -0.41 12.47
CA TYR A 68 7.76 -1.52 13.42
C TYR A 68 6.57 -2.43 13.14
N PHE A 69 6.79 -3.72 13.20
CA PHE A 69 5.78 -4.75 13.05
C PHE A 69 5.51 -5.34 14.42
N SER A 70 4.35 -5.06 14.97
CA SER A 70 4.01 -5.48 16.34
C SER A 70 3.14 -6.74 16.32
N ASP A 71 3.38 -7.63 17.28
CA ASP A 71 2.50 -8.76 17.59
C ASP A 71 1.36 -8.37 18.55
N GLU A 72 1.36 -7.12 19.01
CA GLU A 72 0.31 -6.59 19.89
C GLU A 72 -1.01 -6.48 19.14
N ILE A 73 -2.06 -7.05 19.71
CA ILE A 73 -3.42 -6.92 19.21
C ILE A 73 -4.05 -5.67 19.82
N LYS A 74 -4.48 -4.73 18.97
CA LYS A 74 -5.16 -3.52 19.41
C LYS A 74 -6.61 -3.49 18.90
N PRO A 75 -7.58 -3.35 19.80
CA PRO A 75 -8.95 -3.10 19.38
C PRO A 75 -9.04 -1.74 18.69
N LEU A 76 -9.74 -1.71 17.56
CA LEU A 76 -10.12 -0.46 16.92
C LEU A 76 -11.14 0.27 17.81
N ASP A 77 -11.02 1.60 17.91
CA ASP A 77 -12.00 2.40 18.63
C ASP A 77 -13.42 2.13 18.09
N SER A 78 -14.37 2.00 19.01
CA SER A 78 -15.74 1.56 18.79
C SER A 78 -16.58 2.37 17.79
N LYS A 79 -16.02 3.42 17.20
CA LYS A 79 -16.66 4.24 16.16
C LYS A 79 -16.72 3.57 14.80
N ASP A 80 -15.83 2.62 14.52
CA ASP A 80 -15.85 1.81 13.29
C ASP A 80 -16.59 0.49 13.52
N LYS A 81 -17.91 0.56 13.68
CA LYS A 81 -18.78 -0.64 13.84
C LYS A 81 -18.75 -1.60 12.64
N ASN A 82 -18.15 -1.22 11.52
CA ASN A 82 -17.94 -2.05 10.35
C ASN A 82 -16.51 -2.61 10.25
N GLY A 83 -15.80 -2.70 11.39
CA GLY A 83 -14.40 -3.04 11.53
C GLY A 83 -14.00 -4.37 10.92
N PHE A 84 -13.54 -4.32 9.69
CA PHE A 84 -12.74 -5.35 9.03
C PHE A 84 -11.30 -4.88 8.81
N ILE A 85 -10.74 -4.16 9.77
CA ILE A 85 -9.33 -3.84 9.74
C ILE A 85 -8.62 -4.92 10.54
N ASP A 86 -7.95 -5.81 9.84
CA ASP A 86 -7.17 -6.88 10.42
C ASP A 86 -5.81 -6.36 10.94
N ALA A 87 -5.34 -5.21 10.42
CA ALA A 87 -4.22 -4.44 10.93
C ALA A 87 -4.40 -2.95 10.61
N TYR A 88 -3.73 -2.09 11.35
CA TYR A 88 -3.67 -0.66 11.06
C TYR A 88 -2.27 -0.11 11.30
N CYS A 89 -1.90 0.92 10.56
CA CYS A 89 -0.65 1.64 10.74
C CYS A 89 -0.89 2.89 11.57
N ASN A 90 -0.26 2.96 12.76
CA ASN A 90 -0.29 4.16 13.58
C ASN A 90 0.94 5.02 13.30
N VAL A 91 0.72 6.25 12.87
CA VAL A 91 1.77 7.22 12.63
C VAL A 91 1.82 8.18 13.81
N LYS A 92 2.91 8.15 14.56
CA LYS A 92 3.17 9.16 15.59
C LYS A 92 4.09 10.22 14.99
N VAL A 93 3.63 11.45 15.01
CA VAL A 93 4.46 12.62 14.68
C VAL A 93 4.95 13.21 15.99
N SER A 94 6.22 12.99 16.32
CA SER A 94 6.83 13.59 17.49
C SER A 94 7.51 14.89 17.09
N ASN A 95 7.11 15.97 17.68
CA ASN A 95 7.74 17.26 17.83
C ASN A 95 6.99 18.47 17.27
N SER A 96 7.28 19.60 17.92
CA SER A 96 6.62 20.87 17.69
C SER A 96 6.77 21.32 16.23
N LEU A 97 5.70 21.84 15.69
CA LEU A 97 5.57 22.47 14.36
C LEU A 97 6.67 23.52 14.04
N LYS A 98 7.53 23.87 15.02
CA LYS A 98 8.56 24.89 14.86
C LYS A 98 9.82 24.40 14.14
N ASN A 99 10.01 23.08 13.96
CA ASN A 99 11.23 22.56 13.36
C ASN A 99 10.96 21.34 12.46
N LEU A 100 10.46 21.60 11.26
CA LEU A 100 10.12 20.57 10.27
C LEU A 100 11.27 19.65 9.84
N LYS A 101 12.53 20.06 10.09
CA LYS A 101 13.72 19.24 9.81
C LYS A 101 13.92 18.08 10.80
N SER A 102 13.19 18.07 11.89
CA SER A 102 13.29 17.07 12.98
C SER A 102 12.01 16.21 13.16
N LEU A 103 11.13 16.15 12.19
CA LEU A 103 9.95 15.28 12.25
C LEU A 103 10.40 13.81 12.26
N LYS A 104 10.33 13.20 13.44
CA LYS A 104 10.42 11.74 13.57
C LYS A 104 9.05 11.14 13.30
N ILE A 105 8.99 10.26 12.31
CA ILE A 105 7.79 9.51 11.99
C ILE A 105 8.05 8.08 12.44
N ASP A 106 7.37 7.69 13.50
CA ASP A 106 7.33 6.30 13.93
C ASP A 106 6.05 5.65 13.40
N ARG A 107 6.20 4.58 12.67
CA ARG A 107 5.08 3.79 12.14
C ARG A 107 5.08 2.44 12.83
N THR A 108 3.92 2.00 13.25
CA THR A 108 3.76 0.65 13.83
C THR A 108 2.54 0.01 13.21
N ILE A 109 2.72 -1.18 12.66
CA ILE A 109 1.62 -2.01 12.18
C ILE A 109 1.18 -2.90 13.35
N TYR A 110 -0.12 -2.86 13.64
CA TYR A 110 -0.76 -3.70 14.65
C TYR A 110 -1.82 -4.57 13.99
N PHE A 111 -2.12 -5.70 14.60
CA PHE A 111 -3.28 -6.49 14.22
C PHE A 111 -4.51 -6.09 15.03
N GLY A 112 -5.69 -6.19 14.40
CA GLY A 112 -6.98 -6.08 15.07
C GLY A 112 -7.31 -7.33 15.88
N VAL A 113 -8.43 -7.29 16.62
CA VAL A 113 -8.87 -8.39 17.50
C VAL A 113 -9.33 -9.65 16.77
N LYS A 114 -9.56 -9.60 15.47
CA LYS A 114 -9.98 -10.74 14.68
C LYS A 114 -8.83 -11.71 14.48
N PRO A 115 -9.01 -13.00 14.84
CA PRO A 115 -7.99 -13.99 14.59
C PRO A 115 -7.77 -14.18 13.08
N LEU A 116 -6.51 -14.14 12.65
CA LEU A 116 -6.08 -14.32 11.27
C LEU A 116 -5.26 -15.61 11.15
N ASN A 117 -5.45 -16.34 10.05
CA ASN A 117 -4.48 -17.36 9.67
C ASN A 117 -3.22 -16.72 9.06
N GLU A 118 -2.16 -17.50 8.88
CA GLU A 118 -0.86 -16.98 8.43
C GLU A 118 -0.94 -16.24 7.07
N SER A 119 -1.71 -16.77 6.13
CA SER A 119 -1.91 -16.11 4.83
C SER A 119 -2.63 -14.77 4.96
N GLN A 120 -3.63 -14.70 5.82
CA GLN A 120 -4.35 -13.45 6.11
C GLN A 120 -3.43 -12.43 6.78
N LYS A 121 -2.61 -12.87 7.73
CA LYS A 121 -1.62 -11.99 8.37
C LYS A 121 -0.65 -11.39 7.34
N ILE A 122 -0.03 -12.25 6.52
CA ILE A 122 0.93 -11.77 5.52
C ILE A 122 0.25 -10.84 4.52
N LYS A 123 -0.93 -11.17 4.01
CA LYS A 123 -1.66 -10.29 3.09
C LYS A 123 -2.00 -8.95 3.74
N THR A 124 -2.40 -8.95 5.01
CA THR A 124 -2.66 -7.72 5.77
C THR A 124 -1.38 -6.91 5.96
N LEU A 125 -0.27 -7.56 6.31
CA LEU A 125 1.03 -6.89 6.41
C LEU A 125 1.46 -6.29 5.06
N VAL A 126 1.25 -6.99 3.95
CA VAL A 126 1.50 -6.46 2.59
C VAL A 126 0.68 -5.21 2.34
N HIS A 127 -0.62 -5.23 2.63
CA HIS A 127 -1.53 -4.09 2.46
C HIS A 127 -1.05 -2.86 3.23
N GLU A 128 -0.79 -3.01 4.53
CA GLU A 128 -0.34 -1.92 5.40
C GLU A 128 1.05 -1.41 5.01
N THR A 129 1.98 -2.33 4.71
CA THR A 129 3.32 -1.95 4.26
C THR A 129 3.29 -1.22 2.93
N ASN A 130 2.39 -1.60 2.03
CA ASN A 130 2.24 -0.93 0.74
C ASN A 130 1.74 0.51 0.90
N HIS A 131 0.84 0.78 1.85
CA HIS A 131 0.51 2.14 2.24
C HIS A 131 1.74 2.92 2.70
N ILE A 132 2.58 2.30 3.53
CA ILE A 132 3.77 2.95 4.09
C ILE A 132 4.79 3.27 2.99
N VAL A 133 5.06 2.34 2.09
CA VAL A 133 5.99 2.52 0.96
C VAL A 133 5.55 3.71 0.09
N ASN A 134 4.25 3.88 -0.10
CA ASN A 134 3.68 4.97 -0.90
C ASN A 134 3.37 6.24 -0.09
N SER A 135 3.74 6.30 1.20
CA SER A 135 3.42 7.44 2.06
C SER A 135 4.52 8.48 2.09
N MET A 136 4.11 9.74 2.10
CA MET A 136 4.99 10.88 2.32
C MET A 136 4.38 11.84 3.33
N ILE A 137 5.24 12.45 4.16
CA ILE A 137 4.82 13.62 4.92
C ILE A 137 5.32 14.83 4.14
N SER A 138 4.38 15.62 3.71
CA SER A 138 4.66 16.88 3.03
C SER A 138 4.07 18.02 3.86
N PRO A 139 4.89 19.00 4.27
CA PRO A 139 4.34 20.20 4.84
C PRO A 139 3.72 21.01 3.72
N ILE A 140 2.40 21.09 3.67
CA ILE A 140 1.73 22.03 2.78
C ILE A 140 1.52 23.34 3.52
N PHE A 141 2.40 24.30 3.26
CA PHE A 141 2.24 25.66 3.73
C PHE A 141 1.36 26.46 2.77
N LYS A 142 0.05 26.38 2.92
CA LYS A 142 -0.87 27.33 2.29
C LYS A 142 -1.80 27.91 3.35
N ARG A 143 -1.53 29.14 3.77
CA ARG A 143 -2.41 30.05 4.56
C ARG A 143 -2.94 29.57 5.92
N SER A 144 -2.71 28.34 6.31
CA SER A 144 -3.03 27.79 7.62
C SER A 144 -1.95 26.77 7.97
N ASN A 145 -1.47 26.77 9.20
CA ASN A 145 -0.37 25.95 9.73
C ASN A 145 -0.77 24.45 9.81
N PHE A 146 -1.20 23.83 8.71
CA PHE A 146 -1.57 22.42 8.69
C PHE A 146 -0.42 21.58 8.18
N LEU A 147 -0.06 20.56 8.93
CA LEU A 147 0.68 19.43 8.40
C LEU A 147 -0.31 18.52 7.67
N VAL A 148 0.00 18.23 6.44
CA VAL A 148 -0.74 17.27 5.64
C VAL A 148 0.10 16.01 5.53
N PHE A 149 -0.52 14.92 5.90
CA PHE A 149 0.01 13.58 5.72
C PHE A 149 -0.58 13.01 4.44
N ARG A 150 0.30 12.58 3.54
CA ARG A 150 -0.09 11.87 2.33
C ARG A 150 0.18 10.38 2.50
N ASN A 151 -0.81 9.58 2.21
CA ASN A 151 -0.70 8.13 2.13
C ASN A 151 -1.13 7.69 0.74
N GLY A 152 -0.16 7.41 -0.12
CA GLY A 152 -0.43 7.18 -1.54
C GLY A 152 -1.15 8.38 -2.18
N MET A 153 -2.38 8.20 -2.65
CA MET A 153 -3.23 9.26 -3.22
C MET A 153 -4.08 9.97 -2.16
N ALA A 154 -4.24 9.38 -0.98
CA ALA A 154 -5.01 10.01 0.09
C ALA A 154 -4.24 11.16 0.73
N ILE A 155 -4.93 12.25 0.98
CA ILE A 155 -4.42 13.42 1.69
C ILE A 155 -5.22 13.57 2.97
N ASN A 156 -4.55 13.54 4.10
CA ASN A 156 -5.18 13.69 5.41
C ASN A 156 -4.49 14.81 6.19
N SER A 157 -5.27 15.68 6.83
CA SER A 157 -4.71 16.59 7.82
C SER A 157 -4.46 15.85 9.14
N LEU A 158 -3.41 16.22 9.89
CA LEU A 158 -3.09 15.59 11.17
C LEU A 158 -4.18 15.79 12.23
N ASP A 159 -5.00 16.81 12.08
CA ASP A 159 -6.13 17.09 12.96
C ASP A 159 -7.44 16.45 12.50
N SER A 160 -7.38 15.60 11.48
CA SER A 160 -8.52 14.86 10.89
C SER A 160 -9.66 15.74 10.36
N ARG A 161 -9.44 17.05 10.19
CA ARG A 161 -10.45 17.98 9.66
C ARG A 161 -10.60 17.91 8.14
N TYR A 162 -9.61 17.39 7.47
CA TYR A 162 -9.60 17.26 6.03
C TYR A 162 -9.09 15.87 5.62
N SER A 163 -9.84 15.23 4.73
CA SER A 163 -9.41 14.01 4.05
C SER A 163 -9.89 14.03 2.60
N GLU A 164 -9.08 13.54 1.69
CA GLU A 164 -9.38 13.45 0.26
C GLU A 164 -8.84 12.15 -0.30
N SER A 165 -9.58 11.53 -1.21
CA SER A 165 -9.19 10.33 -1.97
C SER A 165 -8.87 9.09 -1.12
N VAL A 166 -9.42 8.99 0.09
CA VAL A 166 -9.11 7.89 1.01
C VAL A 166 -9.56 6.55 0.42
N PHE A 167 -10.79 6.44 -0.04
CA PHE A 167 -11.31 5.17 -0.54
C PHE A 167 -10.83 4.82 -1.96
N LEU A 168 -10.46 5.81 -2.76
CA LEU A 168 -9.74 5.58 -4.01
C LEU A 168 -8.35 5.00 -3.72
N GLU A 169 -7.65 5.57 -2.74
CA GLU A 169 -6.36 5.05 -2.27
C GLU A 169 -6.48 3.62 -1.74
N GLU A 170 -7.45 3.35 -0.87
CA GLU A 170 -7.69 1.99 -0.34
C GLU A 170 -7.91 0.97 -1.45
N ALA A 171 -8.69 1.33 -2.48
CA ALA A 171 -8.95 0.43 -3.60
C ALA A 171 -7.70 0.16 -4.45
N VAL A 172 -6.90 1.18 -4.75
CA VAL A 172 -5.64 1.02 -5.48
C VAL A 172 -4.62 0.25 -4.65
N ASN A 173 -4.52 0.57 -3.35
CA ASN A 173 -3.60 -0.10 -2.44
C ASN A 173 -3.92 -1.60 -2.33
N GLU A 174 -5.21 -1.96 -2.22
CA GLU A 174 -5.62 -3.36 -2.17
C GLU A 174 -5.33 -4.09 -3.49
N LEU A 175 -5.55 -3.45 -4.66
CA LEU A 175 -5.20 -4.04 -5.95
C LEU A 175 -3.70 -4.32 -6.07
N GLN A 176 -2.85 -3.38 -5.65
CA GLN A 176 -1.40 -3.57 -5.64
C GLN A 176 -0.97 -4.61 -4.59
N ALA A 177 -1.60 -4.62 -3.43
CA ALA A 177 -1.33 -5.62 -2.39
C ALA A 177 -1.68 -7.04 -2.85
N ILE A 178 -2.71 -7.21 -3.69
CA ILE A 178 -3.03 -8.49 -4.33
C ILE A 178 -1.88 -8.91 -5.25
N GLU A 179 -1.39 -8.03 -6.13
CA GLU A 179 -0.27 -8.34 -7.04
C GLU A 179 1.02 -8.68 -6.29
N ILE A 180 1.34 -7.93 -5.22
CA ILE A 180 2.50 -8.23 -4.38
C ILE A 180 2.34 -9.57 -3.66
N PHE A 181 1.13 -9.87 -3.18
CA PHE A 181 0.84 -11.14 -2.52
C PHE A 181 0.90 -12.33 -3.50
N ASP A 182 0.51 -12.14 -4.75
CA ASP A 182 0.65 -13.13 -5.82
C ASP A 182 2.13 -13.43 -6.12
N ILE A 183 3.00 -12.41 -6.08
CA ILE A 183 4.46 -12.62 -6.17
C ILE A 183 4.95 -13.48 -5.00
N ILE A 184 4.51 -13.21 -3.77
CA ILE A 184 4.86 -14.07 -2.61
C ILE A 184 4.38 -15.50 -2.84
N GLY A 185 3.16 -15.67 -3.34
CA GLY A 185 2.60 -16.98 -3.69
C GLY A 185 3.45 -17.72 -4.72
N SER A 186 3.98 -17.00 -5.70
CA SER A 186 4.83 -17.57 -6.76
C SER A 186 6.17 -18.11 -6.25
N PHE A 187 6.68 -17.61 -5.12
CA PHE A 187 7.92 -18.11 -4.52
C PHE A 187 7.84 -19.61 -4.16
N LYS A 188 6.64 -20.15 -3.96
CA LYS A 188 6.44 -21.60 -3.76
C LYS A 188 6.90 -22.49 -4.92
N ASN A 189 6.96 -21.92 -6.11
CA ASN A 189 7.34 -22.65 -7.32
C ASN A 189 8.86 -22.87 -7.41
N PHE A 190 9.62 -22.34 -6.45
CA PHE A 190 11.08 -22.38 -6.46
C PHE A 190 11.60 -23.14 -5.23
N SER A 191 12.77 -23.75 -5.38
CA SER A 191 13.52 -24.35 -4.27
C SER A 191 14.22 -23.25 -3.48
N ILE A 192 13.64 -22.89 -2.33
CA ILE A 192 14.18 -21.82 -1.47
C ILE A 192 15.26 -22.39 -0.56
N LYS A 193 16.50 -21.89 -0.69
CA LYS A 193 17.67 -22.36 0.06
C LYS A 193 17.62 -21.99 1.55
N ASN A 194 17.02 -20.84 1.89
CA ASN A 194 16.86 -20.42 3.28
C ASN A 194 15.69 -21.17 3.92
N SER A 195 15.97 -22.04 4.87
CA SER A 195 14.98 -22.93 5.48
C SER A 195 13.87 -22.19 6.23
N SER A 196 14.17 -21.10 6.92
CA SER A 196 13.17 -20.29 7.62
C SER A 196 12.20 -19.61 6.64
N ILE A 197 12.73 -19.02 5.57
CA ILE A 197 11.92 -18.42 4.51
C ILE A 197 11.09 -19.49 3.80
N ALA A 198 11.71 -20.65 3.48
CA ALA A 198 11.02 -21.75 2.82
C ALA A 198 9.81 -22.23 3.65
N GLN A 199 9.98 -22.40 4.96
CA GLN A 199 8.90 -22.79 5.87
C GLN A 199 7.75 -21.77 5.88
N GLU A 200 8.05 -20.47 5.96
CA GLU A 200 7.02 -19.44 5.96
C GLU A 200 6.29 -19.35 4.62
N VAL A 201 7.02 -19.37 3.50
CA VAL A 201 6.43 -19.36 2.16
C VAL A 201 5.49 -20.55 1.96
N GLN A 202 5.83 -21.75 2.45
CA GLN A 202 4.97 -22.94 2.32
C GLN A 202 3.62 -22.81 3.06
N LYS A 203 3.55 -22.05 4.15
CA LYS A 203 2.29 -21.81 4.89
C LYS A 203 1.31 -20.91 4.14
N ILE A 204 1.78 -20.12 3.17
CA ILE A 204 0.97 -19.12 2.48
C ILE A 204 0.01 -19.80 1.51
N ASN A 205 -1.28 -19.50 1.60
CA ASN A 205 -2.26 -19.88 0.59
C ASN A 205 -2.48 -18.68 -0.37
N PRO A 206 -2.01 -18.75 -1.63
CA PRO A 206 -2.16 -17.63 -2.56
C PRO A 206 -3.61 -17.35 -2.95
N ASN A 207 -4.51 -18.33 -2.81
CA ASN A 207 -5.92 -18.21 -3.19
C ASN A 207 -6.80 -17.58 -2.11
N ILE A 208 -6.21 -16.96 -1.09
CA ILE A 208 -7.00 -16.37 -0.03
C ILE A 208 -7.68 -15.09 -0.50
N VAL A 209 -8.98 -15.01 -0.30
CA VAL A 209 -9.76 -13.81 -0.58
C VAL A 209 -9.99 -13.07 0.74
N ILE A 210 -9.52 -11.83 0.83
CA ILE A 210 -9.90 -10.93 1.92
C ILE A 210 -10.98 -10.00 1.37
N PRO A 211 -12.18 -10.00 1.94
CA PRO A 211 -13.31 -9.24 1.39
C PRO A 211 -13.24 -7.73 1.65
N ALA A 212 -12.12 -7.24 2.22
CA ALA A 212 -11.93 -5.82 2.45
C ALA A 212 -12.04 -5.04 1.14
N TYR A 213 -12.83 -3.98 1.16
CA TYR A 213 -13.02 -3.07 0.03
C TYR A 213 -13.50 -3.69 -1.28
N GLN A 214 -14.07 -4.90 -1.28
CA GLN A 214 -14.38 -5.66 -2.49
C GLN A 214 -15.22 -4.89 -3.53
N ASN A 215 -16.21 -4.11 -3.09
CA ASN A 215 -17.01 -3.30 -4.00
C ASN A 215 -16.18 -2.19 -4.68
N LEU A 216 -15.26 -1.56 -3.94
CA LEU A 216 -14.37 -0.51 -4.43
C LEU A 216 -13.37 -1.11 -5.44
N VAL A 217 -12.71 -2.20 -5.05
CA VAL A 217 -11.76 -2.95 -5.87
C VAL A 217 -12.39 -3.41 -7.18
N THR A 218 -13.56 -4.06 -7.12
CA THR A 218 -14.28 -4.55 -8.31
C THR A 218 -14.65 -3.41 -9.27
N SER A 219 -15.06 -2.27 -8.72
CA SER A 219 -15.46 -1.11 -9.54
C SER A 219 -14.27 -0.41 -10.19
N LEU A 220 -13.09 -0.42 -9.54
CA LEU A 220 -11.89 0.22 -10.05
C LEU A 220 -11.04 -0.71 -10.94
N LYS A 221 -11.21 -2.02 -10.82
CA LYS A 221 -10.40 -3.03 -11.53
C LYS A 221 -10.24 -2.76 -13.04
N PRO A 222 -11.28 -2.41 -13.82
CA PRO A 222 -11.11 -2.14 -15.24
C PRO A 222 -10.16 -0.98 -15.57
N LEU A 223 -10.14 0.06 -14.71
CA LEU A 223 -9.20 1.17 -14.82
C LEU A 223 -7.77 0.73 -14.46
N TYR A 224 -7.65 -0.01 -13.37
CA TYR A 224 -6.37 -0.54 -12.89
C TYR A 224 -5.73 -1.51 -13.89
N MET A 225 -6.52 -2.32 -14.60
CA MET A 225 -6.06 -3.23 -15.68
C MET A 225 -5.59 -2.48 -16.93
N ASN A 226 -5.83 -1.17 -17.04
CA ASN A 226 -5.27 -0.35 -18.10
C ASN A 226 -3.77 -0.16 -17.86
N GLN A 227 -2.93 -0.72 -18.74
CA GLN A 227 -1.47 -0.75 -18.57
C GLN A 227 -0.85 0.63 -18.39
N GLU A 228 -1.31 1.63 -19.16
CA GLU A 228 -0.80 3.00 -19.08
C GLU A 228 -1.11 3.63 -17.72
N PHE A 229 -2.36 3.50 -17.27
CA PHE A 229 -2.77 4.06 -15.98
C PHE A 229 -2.11 3.32 -14.80
N ASN A 230 -2.00 1.99 -14.87
CA ASN A 230 -1.31 1.20 -13.85
C ASN A 230 0.16 1.60 -13.74
N TYR A 231 0.86 1.77 -14.87
CA TYR A 231 2.24 2.24 -14.88
C TYR A 231 2.40 3.60 -14.17
N ILE A 232 1.51 4.56 -14.49
CA ILE A 232 1.53 5.88 -13.84
C ILE A 232 1.20 5.78 -12.35
N LEU A 233 0.17 5.02 -11.99
CA LEU A 233 -0.17 4.79 -10.57
C LEU A 233 0.99 4.22 -9.79
N LYS A 234 1.64 3.16 -10.31
CA LYS A 234 2.73 2.49 -9.64
C LYS A 234 3.91 3.43 -9.39
N ASN A 235 4.35 4.15 -10.42
CA ASN A 235 5.53 5.00 -10.33
C ASN A 235 5.26 6.32 -9.59
N LYS A 236 4.12 6.96 -9.86
CA LYS A 236 3.83 8.30 -9.31
C LYS A 236 3.26 8.27 -7.90
N ARG A 237 2.60 7.19 -7.50
CA ARG A 237 2.27 6.97 -6.08
C ARG A 237 3.54 6.87 -5.25
N LEU A 238 4.51 6.09 -5.73
CA LEU A 238 5.79 5.87 -5.04
C LEU A 238 6.59 7.18 -4.87
N THR A 239 6.66 8.00 -5.91
CA THR A 239 7.37 9.28 -5.88
C THR A 239 6.57 10.41 -5.26
N GLY A 240 5.27 10.24 -5.12
CA GLY A 240 4.39 11.25 -4.56
C GLY A 240 3.86 12.29 -5.54
N ASP A 241 4.01 12.07 -6.81
CA ASP A 241 3.53 13.00 -7.84
C ASP A 241 2.05 12.79 -8.15
N LEU A 242 1.19 13.22 -7.22
CA LEU A 242 -0.26 13.17 -7.39
C LEU A 242 -0.76 14.09 -8.52
N LYS A 243 -0.03 15.15 -8.80
CA LYS A 243 -0.41 16.09 -9.85
C LYS A 243 -0.40 15.38 -11.19
N GLU A 244 0.65 14.63 -11.49
CA GLU A 244 0.76 13.90 -12.74
C GLU A 244 -0.32 12.81 -12.88
N ILE A 245 -0.65 12.09 -11.79
CA ILE A 245 -1.75 11.11 -11.81
C ILE A 245 -3.08 11.79 -12.18
N ARG A 246 -3.37 12.93 -11.55
CA ARG A 246 -4.63 13.68 -11.78
C ARG A 246 -4.69 14.24 -13.18
N GLU A 247 -3.65 14.94 -13.63
CA GLU A 247 -3.57 15.55 -14.96
C GLU A 247 -3.70 14.48 -16.05
N HIS A 248 -2.99 13.35 -15.91
CA HIS A 248 -3.10 12.26 -16.87
C HIS A 248 -4.53 11.71 -16.96
N PHE A 249 -5.20 11.53 -15.81
CA PHE A 249 -6.57 11.04 -15.80
C PHE A 249 -7.54 12.06 -16.42
N ASP A 250 -7.43 13.32 -16.04
CA ASP A 250 -8.28 14.40 -16.53
C ASP A 250 -8.13 14.60 -18.05
N ASP A 251 -6.90 14.59 -18.54
CA ASP A 251 -6.58 14.69 -19.98
C ASP A 251 -7.15 13.52 -20.76
N LYS A 252 -7.00 12.30 -20.22
CA LYS A 252 -7.49 11.08 -20.86
C LYS A 252 -9.02 11.04 -20.93
N VAL A 253 -9.70 11.51 -19.89
CA VAL A 253 -11.17 11.65 -19.85
C VAL A 253 -11.61 12.87 -20.66
N GLY A 254 -10.75 13.90 -20.78
CA GLY A 254 -11.03 15.18 -21.45
C GLY A 254 -12.04 16.03 -20.68
N VAL A 255 -12.08 15.87 -19.37
CA VAL A 255 -12.94 16.64 -18.46
C VAL A 255 -12.09 17.10 -17.27
N PRO A 256 -12.00 18.42 -17.03
CA PRO A 256 -11.29 18.96 -15.87
C PRO A 256 -11.85 18.38 -14.56
N ASN A 257 -10.96 18.04 -13.63
CA ASN A 257 -11.28 17.45 -12.32
C ASN A 257 -11.98 16.08 -12.36
N ALA A 258 -11.92 15.34 -13.47
CA ALA A 258 -12.51 14.01 -13.59
C ALA A 258 -11.96 13.04 -12.53
N PHE A 259 -10.67 13.17 -12.17
CA PHE A 259 -10.05 12.36 -11.11
C PHE A 259 -10.66 12.67 -9.73
N GLN A 260 -10.86 13.95 -9.40
CA GLN A 260 -11.50 14.33 -8.13
C GLN A 260 -12.94 13.85 -8.05
N ASP A 261 -13.63 13.88 -9.17
CA ASP A 261 -15.00 13.36 -9.25
C ASP A 261 -15.05 11.83 -9.09
N LEU A 262 -14.07 11.09 -9.65
CA LEU A 262 -13.94 9.66 -9.41
C LEU A 262 -13.70 9.41 -7.91
N SER A 263 -12.81 10.15 -7.28
CA SER A 263 -12.53 10.05 -5.85
C SER A 263 -13.78 10.25 -5.00
N LYS A 264 -14.57 11.30 -5.26
CA LYS A 264 -15.85 11.55 -4.56
C LYS A 264 -16.85 10.41 -4.74
N GLU A 265 -16.94 9.85 -5.95
CA GLU A 265 -17.83 8.70 -6.18
C GLU A 265 -17.36 7.42 -5.47
N MET A 266 -16.06 7.24 -5.29
CA MET A 266 -15.50 6.15 -4.47
C MET A 266 -15.87 6.33 -2.99
N ASP A 267 -15.79 7.55 -2.46
CA ASP A 267 -16.22 7.87 -1.09
C ASP A 267 -17.74 7.64 -0.92
N ASN A 268 -18.54 8.04 -1.91
CA ASN A 268 -19.97 7.77 -1.94
C ASN A 268 -20.27 6.26 -2.00
N LEU A 269 -19.55 5.51 -2.81
CA LEU A 269 -19.72 4.05 -2.92
C LEU A 269 -19.43 3.35 -1.59
N ARG A 270 -18.46 3.81 -0.84
CA ARG A 270 -18.16 3.28 0.50
C ARG A 270 -19.27 3.61 1.50
N SER A 271 -19.73 4.85 1.49
CA SER A 271 -20.74 5.34 2.45
C SER A 271 -22.14 4.81 2.14
N ASN A 272 -22.46 4.63 0.87
CA ASN A 272 -23.74 4.16 0.38
C ASN A 272 -23.55 3.16 -0.79
N PRO A 273 -23.28 1.87 -0.51
CA PRO A 273 -22.97 0.85 -1.52
C PRO A 273 -24.23 0.40 -2.29
N SER A 274 -24.91 1.35 -2.94
CA SER A 274 -26.08 1.06 -3.79
C SER A 274 -25.65 0.73 -5.23
N TYR A 275 -26.55 0.09 -5.99
CA TYR A 275 -26.34 -0.15 -7.41
C TYR A 275 -26.07 1.15 -8.19
N SER A 276 -26.79 2.23 -7.88
CA SER A 276 -26.62 3.52 -8.54
C SER A 276 -25.25 4.16 -8.27
N THR A 277 -24.74 4.09 -7.05
CA THR A 277 -23.39 4.59 -6.72
C THR A 277 -22.31 3.76 -7.43
N LYS A 278 -22.45 2.43 -7.44
CA LYS A 278 -21.56 1.55 -8.20
C LYS A 278 -21.55 1.89 -9.69
N GLN A 279 -22.72 2.13 -10.27
CA GLN A 279 -22.87 2.49 -11.69
C GLN A 279 -22.19 3.83 -12.02
N ARG A 280 -22.27 4.83 -11.12
CA ARG A 280 -21.57 6.12 -11.32
C ARG A 280 -20.04 5.95 -11.36
N VAL A 281 -19.46 5.17 -10.45
CA VAL A 281 -18.03 4.83 -10.48
C VAL A 281 -17.68 4.13 -11.80
N MET A 282 -18.44 3.09 -12.17
CA MET A 282 -18.21 2.31 -13.38
C MET A 282 -18.29 3.19 -14.66
N ASN A 283 -19.22 4.14 -14.71
CA ASN A 283 -19.33 5.07 -15.84
C ASN A 283 -18.08 5.95 -15.97
N LYS A 284 -17.53 6.46 -14.86
CA LYS A 284 -16.30 7.27 -14.89
C LYS A 284 -15.09 6.43 -15.31
N VAL A 285 -14.95 5.22 -14.78
CA VAL A 285 -13.93 4.27 -15.21
C VAL A 285 -14.05 3.96 -16.70
N TYR A 286 -15.26 3.72 -17.18
CA TYR A 286 -15.52 3.45 -18.59
C TYR A 286 -15.19 4.65 -19.50
N GLN A 287 -15.48 5.88 -19.09
CA GLN A 287 -15.10 7.09 -19.83
C GLN A 287 -13.59 7.14 -20.06
N TYR A 288 -12.79 6.80 -19.07
CA TYR A 288 -11.35 6.72 -19.19
C TYR A 288 -10.91 5.62 -20.18
N THR A 289 -11.47 4.43 -20.04
CA THR A 289 -11.04 3.27 -20.82
C THR A 289 -11.48 3.32 -22.29
N LYS A 290 -12.57 4.01 -22.61
CA LYS A 290 -13.17 4.05 -23.96
C LYS A 290 -12.49 5.01 -24.93
N ARG A 291 -11.84 6.07 -24.45
CA ARG A 291 -11.25 7.11 -25.31
C ARG A 291 -9.94 6.72 -26.01
N ARG A 292 -9.65 5.43 -26.12
CA ARG A 292 -8.45 4.89 -26.77
C ARG A 292 -8.56 4.68 -28.29
N ASN A 293 -9.67 4.93 -28.91
CA ASN A 293 -9.92 4.63 -30.32
C ASN A 293 -10.05 5.88 -31.21
N TYR A 294 -9.16 6.87 -31.01
CA TYR A 294 -8.99 7.92 -32.01
C TYR A 294 -7.51 8.26 -32.21
#